data_55fb8b798fb2237303d2009e2a36ac84
#
_entry.id   55fb8b798fb2237303d2009e2a36ac84
#
_cell.length_a   1.000
_cell.length_b   1.000
_cell.length_c   1.000
_cell.angle_alpha   90.00
_cell.angle_beta   90.00
_cell.angle_gamma   90.00
#
_symmetry.space_group_name_H-M   'P 1'
#
loop_
_entity.id
_entity.type
_entity.pdbx_description
1 polymer ?
#
loop_
_entity_poly.entity_id
_entity_poly.type
_entity_poly.pdbx_seq_one_letter_code
_entity_poly.pdbx_strand_id
1 'polypeptide(L)'
;SGYKVLGEVWEHYGGVVLSAESDLTSLQILFREEMEKAVHFGLDVAARVNAANGSKIFLLLHKTPFLYGVAGDENQAFLYVHSRELKALRRHIQEIQSLRVRMVVTEYIYEAIGKEIHGRYIGFIEDGDFRFKFYEILDACQETERQSRIRLRERFEQALNLFYQGDFYLARNQFSEVLKECPTDDVAKRYLFLCESCLSGNGDNISYGLF
;
A
#
# COMPACT_ATOMS: atom_id res chain seq x y z
N SER A 1 4.82 11.43 19.55
CA SER A 1 4.56 11.75 18.16
C SER A 1 5.08 10.64 17.28
N GLY A 2 4.50 10.43 16.10
CA GLY A 2 4.92 9.39 15.14
C GLY A 2 6.41 9.48 14.74
N TYR A 3 7.01 10.67 14.80
CA TYR A 3 8.43 10.88 14.51
C TYR A 3 9.38 10.25 15.51
N LYS A 4 9.04 10.25 16.79
CA LYS A 4 9.85 9.58 17.81
C LYS A 4 9.90 8.07 17.55
N VAL A 5 8.75 7.50 17.19
CA VAL A 5 8.64 6.08 16.82
C VAL A 5 9.46 5.78 15.57
N LEU A 6 9.38 6.62 14.53
CA LEU A 6 10.19 6.45 13.32
C LEU A 6 11.69 6.52 13.62
N GLY A 7 12.13 7.45 14.46
CA GLY A 7 13.54 7.57 14.87
C GLY A 7 14.05 6.30 15.57
N GLU A 8 13.31 5.81 16.55
CA GLU A 8 13.69 4.61 17.30
C GLU A 8 13.76 3.35 16.41
N VAL A 9 12.80 3.18 15.49
CA VAL A 9 12.80 2.07 14.54
C VAL A 9 13.91 2.24 13.50
N TRP A 10 14.16 3.48 13.08
CA TRP A 10 15.25 3.82 12.17
C TRP A 10 16.62 3.40 12.68
N GLU A 11 16.96 3.70 13.94
CA GLU A 11 18.23 3.32 14.55
C GLU A 11 18.48 1.80 14.54
N HIS A 12 17.39 1.02 14.59
CA HIS A 12 17.49 -0.44 14.56
C HIS A 12 17.72 -1.01 13.16
N TYR A 13 16.99 -0.52 12.16
CA TYR A 13 17.00 -1.13 10.81
C TYR A 13 17.99 -0.47 9.84
N GLY A 14 18.41 0.75 10.11
CA GLY A 14 19.18 1.57 9.16
C GLY A 14 18.33 1.99 7.95
N GLY A 15 18.98 2.61 7.02
CA GLY A 15 18.33 3.12 5.83
C GLY A 15 18.78 4.55 5.54
N VAL A 16 18.35 5.14 4.44
CA VAL A 16 18.70 6.52 4.08
C VAL A 16 17.45 7.31 3.82
N VAL A 17 17.23 8.40 4.57
CA VAL A 17 16.17 9.35 4.28
C VAL A 17 16.52 10.11 3.02
N LEU A 18 15.67 9.95 1.98
CA LEU A 18 15.88 10.63 0.71
C LEU A 18 15.22 12.00 0.68
N SER A 19 14.03 12.10 1.24
CA SER A 19 13.29 13.35 1.30
C SER A 19 12.26 13.33 2.42
N ALA A 20 12.04 14.48 3.02
CA ALA A 20 10.93 14.74 3.90
C ALA A 20 10.26 16.03 3.45
N GLU A 21 8.96 16.07 3.41
CA GLU A 21 8.25 17.33 3.19
C GLU A 21 8.40 18.26 4.40
N SER A 22 8.29 19.57 4.18
CA SER A 22 8.59 20.57 5.20
C SER A 22 7.71 20.47 6.45
N ASP A 23 6.51 19.93 6.31
CA ASP A 23 5.57 19.62 7.40
C ASP A 23 5.70 18.18 7.92
N LEU A 24 6.64 17.41 7.36
CA LEU A 24 6.90 16.01 7.69
C LEU A 24 5.68 15.08 7.50
N THR A 25 4.76 15.41 6.64
CA THR A 25 3.60 14.56 6.32
C THR A 25 3.97 13.36 5.48
N SER A 26 5.10 13.43 4.76
CA SER A 26 5.63 12.38 3.90
C SER A 26 7.11 12.19 4.12
N LEU A 27 7.53 10.94 4.24
CA LEU A 27 8.92 10.54 4.41
C LEU A 27 9.27 9.42 3.44
N GLN A 28 10.37 9.58 2.70
CA GLN A 28 10.90 8.55 1.83
C GLN A 28 12.17 7.97 2.41
N ILE A 29 12.18 6.64 2.54
CA ILE A 29 13.31 5.90 3.08
C ILE A 29 13.79 4.90 2.04
N LEU A 30 15.08 4.87 1.82
CA LEU A 30 15.76 3.93 0.94
C LEU A 30 16.41 2.82 1.76
N PHE A 31 16.06 1.58 1.44
CA PHE A 31 16.78 0.40 1.89
C PHE A 31 17.51 -0.20 0.68
N ARG A 32 18.83 -0.19 0.73
CA ARG A 32 19.66 -0.68 -0.36
C ARG A 32 19.81 -2.20 -0.26
N GLU A 33 19.24 -2.94 -1.24
CA GLU A 33 19.34 -4.41 -1.36
C GLU A 33 18.86 -5.22 -0.12
N GLU A 34 18.12 -4.57 0.80
CA GLU A 34 17.69 -5.17 2.07
C GLU A 34 16.16 -5.17 2.18
N MET A 35 15.53 -5.91 1.28
CA MET A 35 14.07 -5.93 1.18
C MET A 35 13.39 -6.43 2.45
N GLU A 36 13.90 -7.50 3.04
CA GLU A 36 13.37 -8.05 4.29
C GLU A 36 13.42 -7.03 5.42
N LYS A 37 14.53 -6.29 5.54
CA LYS A 37 14.64 -5.21 6.52
C LYS A 37 13.62 -4.11 6.29
N ALA A 38 13.36 -3.73 5.03
CA ALA A 38 12.35 -2.74 4.71
C ALA A 38 10.95 -3.19 5.13
N VAL A 39 10.62 -4.46 4.93
CA VAL A 39 9.33 -5.04 5.33
C VAL A 39 9.21 -5.10 6.85
N HIS A 40 10.21 -5.61 7.55
CA HIS A 40 10.22 -5.64 9.02
C HIS A 40 10.19 -4.24 9.63
N PHE A 41 10.91 -3.28 9.04
CA PHE A 41 10.79 -1.87 9.41
C PHE A 41 9.34 -1.38 9.31
N GLY A 42 8.67 -1.66 8.20
CA GLY A 42 7.28 -1.27 8.01
C GLY A 42 6.33 -1.90 9.04
N LEU A 43 6.51 -3.19 9.36
CA LEU A 43 5.70 -3.90 10.36
C LEU A 43 5.94 -3.34 11.77
N ASP A 44 7.18 -3.07 12.16
CA ASP A 44 7.51 -2.48 13.45
C ASP A 44 6.95 -1.06 13.61
N VAL A 45 7.06 -0.24 12.55
CA VAL A 45 6.46 1.10 12.55
C VAL A 45 4.94 1.01 12.70
N ALA A 46 4.28 0.13 11.94
CA ALA A 46 2.84 -0.07 12.03
C ALA A 46 2.41 -0.52 13.45
N ALA A 47 3.13 -1.47 14.04
CA ALA A 47 2.85 -1.97 15.38
C ALA A 47 2.98 -0.88 16.46
N ARG A 48 4.07 -0.09 16.43
CA ARG A 48 4.31 0.97 17.40
C ARG A 48 3.34 2.15 17.25
N VAL A 49 3.00 2.52 16.03
CA VAL A 49 1.99 3.56 15.78
C VAL A 49 0.61 3.10 16.24
N ASN A 50 0.27 1.83 16.05
CA ASN A 50 -0.97 1.26 16.58
C ASN A 50 -1.06 1.33 18.10
N ALA A 51 0.06 1.07 18.80
CA ALA A 51 0.12 1.13 20.26
C ALA A 51 0.05 2.59 20.79
N ALA A 52 0.47 3.58 20.01
CA ALA A 52 0.56 4.99 20.43
C ALA A 52 -0.76 5.79 20.32
N ASN A 53 -1.91 5.13 20.17
CA ASN A 53 -3.26 5.72 20.12
C ASN A 53 -3.42 6.92 19.20
N GLY A 54 -3.85 6.68 17.96
CA GLY A 54 -4.55 7.68 17.16
C GLY A 54 -3.82 8.25 15.95
N SER A 55 -2.52 8.00 15.75
CA SER A 55 -1.85 8.40 14.51
C SER A 55 -2.14 7.38 13.41
N LYS A 56 -2.69 7.85 12.29
CA LYS A 56 -2.83 7.03 11.08
C LYS A 56 -1.51 7.09 10.33
N ILE A 57 -0.97 5.93 9.99
CA ILE A 57 0.18 5.82 9.10
C ILE A 57 -0.21 5.05 7.85
N PHE A 58 0.37 5.44 6.73
CA PHE A 58 0.31 4.71 5.48
C PHE A 58 1.75 4.41 5.05
N LEU A 59 2.02 3.15 4.76
CA LEU A 59 3.32 2.67 4.33
C LEU A 59 3.17 2.05 2.95
N LEU A 60 3.96 2.53 1.98
CA LEU A 60 4.05 1.96 0.65
C LEU A 60 5.49 1.52 0.41
N LEU A 61 5.67 0.21 0.20
CA LEU A 61 6.97 -0.36 -0.14
C LEU A 61 7.00 -0.76 -1.61
N HIS A 62 8.06 -0.34 -2.28
CA HIS A 62 8.26 -0.61 -3.69
C HIS A 62 9.74 -0.87 -3.97
N LYS A 63 10.03 -1.86 -4.81
CA LYS A 63 11.38 -2.14 -5.28
C LYS A 63 11.49 -1.73 -6.74
N THR A 64 12.44 -0.87 -7.03
CA THR A 64 12.73 -0.39 -8.38
C THR A 64 14.22 -0.11 -8.56
N PRO A 65 14.78 -0.29 -9.76
CA PRO A 65 16.07 0.26 -10.10
C PRO A 65 16.04 1.79 -10.02
N PHE A 66 17.10 2.39 -9.50
CA PHE A 66 17.23 3.84 -9.43
C PHE A 66 18.68 4.28 -9.64
N LEU A 67 18.82 5.48 -10.17
CA LEU A 67 20.09 6.21 -10.22
C LEU A 67 20.15 7.14 -9.03
N TYR A 68 21.30 7.22 -8.38
CA TYR A 68 21.52 8.16 -7.30
C TYR A 68 22.83 8.89 -7.47
N GLY A 69 22.92 10.08 -6.91
CA GLY A 69 24.11 10.89 -6.90
C GLY A 69 24.00 12.01 -5.90
N VAL A 70 25.09 12.70 -5.68
CA VAL A 70 25.13 13.91 -4.84
C VAL A 70 25.31 15.11 -5.77
N ALA A 71 24.43 16.07 -5.65
CA ALA A 71 24.51 17.36 -6.34
C ALA A 71 24.60 18.48 -5.32
N GLY A 72 25.39 19.51 -5.62
CA GLY A 72 25.55 20.64 -4.71
C GLY A 72 26.94 21.25 -4.79
N ASP A 73 27.23 22.12 -3.84
CA ASP A 73 28.52 22.80 -3.68
C ASP A 73 29.12 22.49 -2.28
N GLU A 74 30.19 23.22 -1.93
CA GLU A 74 30.90 23.05 -0.66
C GLU A 74 30.03 23.37 0.58
N ASN A 75 28.92 24.10 0.41
CA ASN A 75 28.04 24.54 1.49
C ASN A 75 26.75 23.74 1.58
N GLN A 76 26.29 23.17 0.46
CA GLN A 76 25.06 22.40 0.41
C GLN A 76 25.20 21.21 -0.53
N ALA A 77 24.91 20.02 -0.01
CA ALA A 77 24.89 18.80 -0.79
C ALA A 77 23.50 18.14 -0.68
N PHE A 78 22.95 17.73 -1.82
CA PHE A 78 21.64 17.07 -1.91
C PHE A 78 21.83 15.68 -2.49
N LEU A 79 21.23 14.69 -1.83
CA LEU A 79 21.10 13.37 -2.42
C LEU A 79 20.03 13.41 -3.51
N TYR A 80 20.43 13.08 -4.72
CA TYR A 80 19.55 13.00 -5.87
C TYR A 80 19.23 11.53 -6.20
N VAL A 81 17.96 11.21 -6.33
CA VAL A 81 17.48 9.88 -6.72
C VAL A 81 16.54 10.01 -7.92
N HIS A 82 16.80 9.24 -8.95
CA HIS A 82 15.99 9.19 -10.15
C HIS A 82 15.55 7.76 -10.47
N SER A 83 14.25 7.58 -10.60
CA SER A 83 13.61 6.38 -11.14
C SER A 83 12.33 6.79 -11.87
N ARG A 84 12.19 6.33 -13.13
CA ARG A 84 10.96 6.56 -13.91
C ARG A 84 9.76 5.89 -13.26
N GLU A 85 9.94 4.69 -12.76
CA GLU A 85 8.93 3.88 -12.10
C GLU A 85 8.47 4.52 -10.78
N LEU A 86 9.42 4.98 -9.94
CA LEU A 86 9.10 5.70 -8.72
C LEU A 86 8.34 7.01 -9.00
N LYS A 87 8.71 7.72 -10.07
CA LYS A 87 8.00 8.93 -10.49
C LYS A 87 6.56 8.64 -10.92
N ALA A 88 6.32 7.52 -11.62
CA ALA A 88 4.98 7.07 -11.98
C ALA A 88 4.17 6.73 -10.71
N LEU A 89 4.72 5.90 -9.84
CA LEU A 89 4.06 5.48 -8.60
C LEU A 89 3.67 6.66 -7.69
N ARG A 90 4.53 7.69 -7.62
CA ARG A 90 4.26 8.90 -6.80
C ARG A 90 2.99 9.65 -7.21
N ARG A 91 2.61 9.62 -8.50
CA ARG A 91 1.39 10.28 -8.97
C ARG A 91 0.13 9.69 -8.35
N HIS A 92 0.18 8.42 -7.95
CA HIS A 92 -0.95 7.66 -7.44
C HIS A 92 -0.94 7.43 -5.92
N ILE A 93 0.05 8.01 -5.20
CA ILE A 93 0.15 7.80 -3.75
C ILE A 93 -1.12 8.22 -3.02
N GLN A 94 -1.71 9.37 -3.35
CA GLN A 94 -2.91 9.87 -2.70
C GLN A 94 -4.12 8.94 -2.95
N GLU A 95 -4.21 8.40 -4.14
CA GLU A 95 -5.27 7.45 -4.52
C GLU A 95 -5.14 6.16 -3.71
N ILE A 96 -3.93 5.58 -3.64
CA ILE A 96 -3.66 4.37 -2.86
C ILE A 96 -3.91 4.63 -1.36
N GLN A 97 -3.51 5.81 -0.86
CA GLN A 97 -3.74 6.22 0.52
C GLN A 97 -5.23 6.36 0.85
N SER A 98 -6.08 6.72 -0.13
CA SER A 98 -7.52 6.83 0.05
C SER A 98 -8.20 5.51 0.41
N LEU A 99 -7.56 4.37 0.13
CA LEU A 99 -8.02 3.04 0.54
C LEU A 99 -7.91 2.79 2.05
N ARG A 100 -7.25 3.69 2.79
CA ARG A 100 -7.07 3.63 4.25
C ARG A 100 -6.47 2.32 4.76
N VAL A 101 -5.69 1.66 3.91
CA VAL A 101 -4.85 0.53 4.30
C VAL A 101 -3.59 1.03 5.01
N ARG A 102 -3.00 0.23 5.86
CA ARG A 102 -1.83 0.65 6.65
C ARG A 102 -0.52 0.42 5.94
N MET A 103 -0.37 -0.73 5.32
CA MET A 103 0.84 -1.13 4.62
C MET A 103 0.48 -1.82 3.31
N VAL A 104 1.04 -1.29 2.24
CA VAL A 104 0.90 -1.81 0.89
C VAL A 104 2.29 -2.09 0.34
N VAL A 105 2.41 -3.20 -0.35
CA VAL A 105 3.63 -3.56 -1.08
C VAL A 105 3.28 -3.84 -2.54
N THR A 106 4.24 -3.61 -3.42
CA THR A 106 4.09 -4.02 -4.82
C THR A 106 4.43 -5.50 -5.02
N GLU A 107 3.96 -6.09 -6.13
CA GLU A 107 4.05 -7.52 -6.46
C GLU A 107 5.43 -8.12 -6.18
N TYR A 108 6.49 -7.49 -6.66
CA TYR A 108 7.85 -8.01 -6.48
C TYR A 108 8.24 -8.22 -5.01
N ILE A 109 7.85 -7.27 -4.15
CA ILE A 109 8.10 -7.40 -2.71
C ILE A 109 7.23 -8.52 -2.13
N TYR A 110 5.94 -8.56 -2.50
CA TYR A 110 5.02 -9.57 -2.00
C TYR A 110 5.46 -11.00 -2.32
N GLU A 111 5.93 -11.25 -3.54
CA GLU A 111 6.43 -12.55 -3.96
C GLU A 111 7.70 -12.98 -3.21
N ALA A 112 8.51 -12.01 -2.82
CA ALA A 112 9.80 -12.28 -2.19
C ALA A 112 9.75 -12.41 -0.65
N ILE A 113 8.75 -11.84 0.03
CA ILE A 113 8.65 -11.91 1.50
C ILE A 113 8.18 -13.26 2.05
N GLY A 114 7.81 -14.20 1.16
CA GLY A 114 7.47 -15.55 1.55
C GLY A 114 6.09 -15.70 2.21
N LYS A 115 5.83 -16.94 2.70
CA LYS A 115 4.51 -17.32 3.24
C LYS A 115 4.30 -16.94 4.70
N GLU A 116 5.30 -16.41 5.38
CA GLU A 116 5.22 -16.07 6.80
C GLU A 116 4.43 -14.78 7.05
N ILE A 117 4.32 -13.92 6.02
CA ILE A 117 3.60 -12.65 6.10
C ILE A 117 2.26 -12.78 5.36
N HIS A 118 1.19 -12.48 6.10
CA HIS A 118 -0.15 -12.53 5.54
C HIS A 118 -0.42 -11.28 4.72
N GLY A 119 -0.83 -11.48 3.49
CA GLY A 119 -1.25 -10.39 2.61
C GLY A 119 -2.37 -10.82 1.67
N ARG A 120 -3.01 -9.86 1.02
CA ARG A 120 -4.00 -10.09 -0.02
C ARG A 120 -3.81 -9.12 -1.18
N TYR A 121 -4.08 -9.59 -2.37
CA TYR A 121 -4.12 -8.74 -3.55
C TYR A 121 -5.28 -7.74 -3.44
N ILE A 122 -5.02 -6.45 -3.72
CA ILE A 122 -6.02 -5.40 -3.62
C ILE A 122 -6.28 -4.65 -4.93
N GLY A 123 -5.53 -4.93 -5.99
CA GLY A 123 -5.74 -4.33 -7.30
C GLY A 123 -4.45 -3.85 -7.95
N PHE A 124 -4.61 -3.12 -9.05
CA PHE A 124 -3.48 -2.59 -9.81
C PHE A 124 -3.76 -1.17 -10.31
N ILE A 125 -2.68 -0.48 -10.69
CA ILE A 125 -2.70 0.81 -11.40
C ILE A 125 -1.83 0.68 -12.63
N GLU A 126 -2.28 1.28 -13.74
CA GLU A 126 -1.48 1.43 -14.96
C GLU A 126 -1.13 2.91 -15.16
N ASP A 127 0.16 3.17 -15.42
CA ASP A 127 0.65 4.51 -15.70
C ASP A 127 1.75 4.45 -16.79
N GLY A 128 1.39 4.78 -18.01
CA GLY A 128 2.23 4.64 -19.17
C GLY A 128 2.65 3.19 -19.41
N ASP A 129 3.95 2.93 -19.35
CA ASP A 129 4.53 1.60 -19.56
C ASP A 129 4.52 0.75 -18.26
N PHE A 130 4.07 1.30 -17.14
CA PHE A 130 4.15 0.65 -15.85
C PHE A 130 2.79 0.11 -15.42
N ARG A 131 2.80 -1.11 -14.88
CA ARG A 131 1.66 -1.71 -14.19
C ARG A 131 2.08 -2.11 -12.79
N PHE A 132 1.48 -1.46 -11.79
CA PHE A 132 1.75 -1.71 -10.39
C PHE A 132 0.63 -2.56 -9.80
N LYS A 133 0.92 -3.79 -9.42
CA LYS A 133 0.01 -4.60 -8.62
C LYS A 133 0.30 -4.39 -7.15
N PHE A 134 -0.75 -4.23 -6.36
CA PHE A 134 -0.67 -3.91 -4.94
C PHE A 134 -1.22 -5.02 -4.07
N TYR A 135 -0.53 -5.25 -2.98
CA TYR A 135 -0.91 -6.20 -1.95
C TYR A 135 -0.95 -5.49 -0.60
N GLU A 136 -2.07 -5.62 0.10
CA GLU A 136 -2.19 -5.18 1.49
C GLU A 136 -1.52 -6.19 2.40
N ILE A 137 -0.67 -5.72 3.32
CA ILE A 137 -0.05 -6.55 4.35
C ILE A 137 -0.95 -6.54 5.58
N LEU A 138 -1.58 -7.68 5.85
CA LEU A 138 -2.55 -7.84 6.92
C LEU A 138 -1.90 -7.86 8.31
N ASP A 139 -0.65 -8.28 8.40
CA ASP A 139 0.12 -8.27 9.65
C ASP A 139 0.40 -6.85 10.18
N ALA A 140 0.24 -5.83 9.34
CA ALA A 140 0.28 -4.42 9.77
C ALA A 140 -1.04 -3.93 10.40
N CYS A 141 -2.13 -4.70 10.31
CA CYS A 141 -3.44 -4.35 10.86
C CYS A 141 -3.50 -4.59 12.38
N GLN A 142 -4.53 -4.03 13.03
CA GLN A 142 -4.87 -4.43 14.40
C GLN A 142 -5.35 -5.88 14.42
N GLU A 143 -5.10 -6.58 15.52
CA GLU A 143 -5.33 -8.04 15.61
C GLU A 143 -6.74 -8.47 15.20
N THR A 144 -7.77 -7.76 15.65
CA THR A 144 -9.16 -8.08 15.33
C THR A 144 -9.47 -7.92 13.83
N GLU A 145 -8.96 -6.86 13.21
CA GLU A 145 -9.08 -6.63 11.77
C GLU A 145 -8.28 -7.66 10.98
N ARG A 146 -7.06 -7.95 11.42
CA ARG A 146 -6.17 -8.93 10.79
C ARG A 146 -6.83 -10.29 10.70
N GLN A 147 -7.32 -10.82 11.80
CA GLN A 147 -7.98 -12.13 11.84
C GLN A 147 -9.20 -12.20 10.94
N SER A 148 -10.05 -11.16 10.96
CA SER A 148 -11.22 -11.09 10.09
C SER A 148 -10.83 -11.07 8.61
N ARG A 149 -9.85 -10.25 8.23
CA ARG A 149 -9.40 -10.14 6.84
C ARG A 149 -8.67 -11.40 6.35
N ILE A 150 -7.89 -12.08 7.21
CA ILE A 150 -7.27 -13.37 6.87
C ILE A 150 -8.35 -14.40 6.58
N ARG A 151 -9.36 -14.53 7.45
CA ARG A 151 -10.47 -15.47 7.28
C ARG A 151 -11.27 -15.21 6.01
N LEU A 152 -11.47 -13.93 5.67
CA LEU A 152 -12.26 -13.51 4.52
C LEU A 152 -11.44 -13.38 3.23
N ARG A 153 -10.14 -13.63 3.25
CA ARG A 153 -9.23 -13.40 2.12
C ARG A 153 -9.69 -14.09 0.85
N GLU A 154 -10.00 -15.38 0.93
CA GLU A 154 -10.41 -16.15 -0.25
C GLU A 154 -11.70 -15.59 -0.88
N ARG A 155 -12.68 -15.22 -0.05
CA ARG A 155 -13.94 -14.62 -0.53
C ARG A 155 -13.69 -13.25 -1.17
N PHE A 156 -12.83 -12.43 -0.58
CA PHE A 156 -12.45 -11.15 -1.13
C PHE A 156 -11.74 -11.31 -2.49
N GLU A 157 -10.80 -12.24 -2.61
CA GLU A 157 -10.07 -12.52 -3.85
C GLU A 157 -11.00 -13.10 -4.94
N GLN A 158 -11.99 -13.93 -4.57
CA GLN A 158 -13.04 -14.38 -5.49
C GLN A 158 -13.89 -13.23 -5.98
N ALA A 159 -14.29 -12.31 -5.10
CA ALA A 159 -15.04 -11.11 -5.47
C ALA A 159 -14.26 -10.23 -6.46
N LEU A 160 -12.94 -10.06 -6.24
CA LEU A 160 -12.05 -9.35 -7.15
C LEU A 160 -11.97 -10.02 -8.52
N ASN A 161 -11.86 -11.34 -8.56
CA ASN A 161 -11.81 -12.08 -9.82
C ASN A 161 -13.12 -11.88 -10.62
N LEU A 162 -14.28 -11.93 -9.96
CA LEU A 162 -15.58 -11.66 -10.59
C LEU A 162 -15.64 -10.21 -11.12
N PHE A 163 -15.14 -9.24 -10.34
CA PHE A 163 -15.07 -7.85 -10.77
C PHE A 163 -14.24 -7.70 -12.05
N TYR A 164 -13.05 -8.28 -12.12
CA TYR A 164 -12.18 -8.21 -13.31
C TYR A 164 -12.71 -9.02 -14.51
N GLN A 165 -13.58 -9.99 -14.28
CA GLN A 165 -14.31 -10.71 -15.33
C GLN A 165 -15.53 -9.93 -15.87
N GLY A 166 -15.89 -8.80 -15.25
CA GLY A 166 -17.04 -7.98 -15.61
C GLY A 166 -18.36 -8.47 -14.99
N ASP A 167 -18.32 -9.48 -14.12
CA ASP A 167 -19.51 -9.95 -13.40
C ASP A 167 -19.77 -9.11 -12.15
N PHE A 168 -20.11 -7.85 -12.37
CA PHE A 168 -20.30 -6.85 -11.32
C PHE A 168 -21.43 -7.20 -10.35
N TYR A 169 -22.46 -7.91 -10.80
CA TYR A 169 -23.56 -8.30 -9.93
C TYR A 169 -23.11 -9.33 -8.89
N LEU A 170 -22.42 -10.37 -9.30
CA LEU A 170 -21.91 -11.38 -8.38
C LEU A 170 -20.78 -10.82 -7.51
N ALA A 171 -19.87 -10.02 -8.09
CA ALA A 171 -18.82 -9.34 -7.35
C ALA A 171 -19.39 -8.48 -6.22
N ARG A 172 -20.41 -7.65 -6.51
CA ARG A 172 -21.12 -6.81 -5.54
C ARG A 172 -21.65 -7.63 -4.37
N ASN A 173 -22.30 -8.76 -4.68
CA ASN A 173 -22.88 -9.61 -3.65
C ASN A 173 -21.77 -10.20 -2.73
N GLN A 174 -20.65 -10.67 -3.31
CA GLN A 174 -19.54 -11.19 -2.54
C GLN A 174 -18.86 -10.10 -1.67
N PHE A 175 -18.65 -8.88 -2.19
CA PHE A 175 -18.13 -7.78 -1.38
C PHE A 175 -19.10 -7.38 -0.27
N SER A 176 -20.41 -7.43 -0.51
CA SER A 176 -21.40 -7.19 0.54
C SER A 176 -21.32 -8.22 1.67
N GLU A 177 -21.10 -9.50 1.34
CA GLU A 177 -20.88 -10.53 2.38
C GLU A 177 -19.59 -10.31 3.15
N VAL A 178 -18.49 -9.90 2.49
CA VAL A 178 -17.25 -9.52 3.16
C VAL A 178 -17.51 -8.37 4.15
N LEU A 179 -18.26 -7.36 3.75
CA LEU A 179 -18.55 -6.19 4.58
C LEU A 179 -19.53 -6.47 5.73
N LYS A 180 -20.37 -7.49 5.65
CA LYS A 180 -21.19 -7.93 6.81
C LYS A 180 -20.31 -8.44 7.96
N GLU A 181 -19.22 -9.15 7.64
CA GLU A 181 -18.30 -9.71 8.63
C GLU A 181 -17.14 -8.76 9.00
N CYS A 182 -16.72 -7.88 8.07
CA CYS A 182 -15.68 -6.89 8.27
C CYS A 182 -16.12 -5.50 7.75
N PRO A 183 -16.97 -4.77 8.48
CA PRO A 183 -17.50 -3.46 8.05
C PRO A 183 -16.43 -2.37 7.90
N THR A 184 -15.23 -2.59 8.45
CA THR A 184 -14.09 -1.65 8.38
C THR A 184 -13.19 -1.89 7.17
N ASP A 185 -13.54 -2.82 6.27
CA ASP A 185 -12.75 -3.10 5.08
C ASP A 185 -13.00 -2.04 3.99
N ASP A 186 -12.19 -0.98 4.00
CA ASP A 186 -12.37 0.13 3.07
C ASP A 186 -12.04 -0.26 1.62
N VAL A 187 -11.20 -1.27 1.39
CA VAL A 187 -10.96 -1.81 0.04
C VAL A 187 -12.21 -2.52 -0.50
N ALA A 188 -12.84 -3.34 0.32
CA ALA A 188 -14.10 -3.99 -0.06
C ALA A 188 -15.22 -2.97 -0.33
N LYS A 189 -15.32 -1.88 0.46
CA LYS A 189 -16.25 -0.77 0.21
C LYS A 189 -15.99 -0.10 -1.13
N ARG A 190 -14.72 0.13 -1.46
CA ARG A 190 -14.33 0.73 -2.73
C ARG A 190 -14.82 -0.12 -3.91
N TYR A 191 -14.56 -1.42 -3.89
CA TYR A 191 -15.00 -2.33 -4.95
C TYR A 191 -16.51 -2.50 -4.99
N LEU A 192 -17.20 -2.51 -3.85
CA LEU A 192 -18.66 -2.49 -3.81
C LEU A 192 -19.20 -1.26 -4.56
N PHE A 193 -18.68 -0.08 -4.26
CA PHE A 193 -19.05 1.17 -4.94
C PHE A 193 -18.78 1.10 -6.45
N LEU A 194 -17.62 0.56 -6.87
CA LEU A 194 -17.30 0.39 -8.28
C LEU A 194 -18.28 -0.56 -8.99
N CYS A 195 -18.64 -1.68 -8.36
CA CYS A 195 -19.65 -2.59 -8.90
C CYS A 195 -21.00 -1.88 -9.08
N GLU A 196 -21.45 -1.10 -8.10
CA GLU A 196 -22.70 -0.35 -8.18
C GLU A 196 -22.68 0.70 -9.27
N SER A 197 -21.55 1.38 -9.45
CA SER A 197 -21.35 2.36 -10.53
C SER A 197 -21.43 1.71 -11.91
N CYS A 198 -20.78 0.55 -12.09
CA CYS A 198 -20.84 -0.20 -13.34
C CYS A 198 -22.28 -0.68 -13.64
N LEU A 199 -22.99 -1.19 -12.64
CA LEU A 199 -24.36 -1.67 -12.79
C LEU A 199 -25.37 -0.55 -13.08
N SER A 200 -25.07 0.69 -12.65
CA SER A 200 -25.93 1.88 -12.88
C SER A 200 -25.72 2.53 -14.25
N GLY A 201 -24.83 1.99 -15.08
CA GLY A 201 -24.49 2.60 -16.38
C GLY A 201 -23.56 3.81 -16.30
N ASN A 202 -23.04 4.16 -15.13
CA ASN A 202 -22.06 5.22 -14.93
C ASN A 202 -20.61 4.71 -15.05
N GLY A 203 -20.44 3.49 -15.55
CA GLY A 203 -19.16 2.78 -15.60
C GLY A 203 -18.26 3.09 -16.79
N ASP A 204 -18.70 3.89 -17.76
CA ASP A 204 -17.97 4.14 -19.03
C ASP A 204 -16.59 4.79 -18.85
N ASN A 205 -16.28 5.30 -17.66
CA ASN A 205 -14.97 5.89 -17.32
C ASN A 205 -14.25 5.17 -16.15
N ILE A 206 -14.74 4.00 -15.73
CA ILE A 206 -14.06 3.26 -14.68
C ILE A 206 -12.89 2.51 -15.32
N SER A 207 -11.69 2.99 -15.08
CA SER A 207 -10.48 2.17 -15.27
C SER A 207 -10.67 0.88 -14.46
N TYR A 208 -10.52 -0.30 -15.09
CA TYR A 208 -10.61 -1.61 -14.40
C TYR A 208 -9.48 -1.82 -13.38
N GLY A 209 -8.68 -0.79 -13.10
CA GLY A 209 -7.70 -0.74 -12.03
C GLY A 209 -8.32 -0.39 -10.67
N LEU A 210 -7.45 -0.13 -9.73
CA LEU A 210 -7.82 0.25 -8.36
C LEU A 210 -8.57 1.60 -8.31
N PHE A 211 -8.37 2.44 -9.36
CA PHE A 211 -8.92 3.79 -9.52
C PHE A 211 -9.35 4.07 -10.94
#